data_00999637b117622c05ffba5330959adf
#
_entry.id   00999637b117622c05ffba5330959adf
#
_cell.length_a   1.000
_cell.length_b   1.000
_cell.length_c   1.000
_cell.angle_alpha   90.00
_cell.angle_beta   90.00
_cell.angle_gamma   90.00
#
_symmetry.space_group_name_H-M   'P 1'
#
loop_
_entity.id
_entity.type
_entity.pdbx_description
1 polymer ?
#
loop_
_entity_poly.entity_id
_entity_poly.type
_entity_poly.pdbx_seq_one_letter_code
_entity_poly.pdbx_strand_id
1 'polypeptide(L)'
;MSEMKSSDCIVLDDDFGGYPVEHFCTSPRYDGYLDYVLIPNGMIKDRLEKMSLDIVNAYEASNAKSITLMCVLKGGFKFLADLVDGLERTVRARGTVMPMSVEFVRVKSYVNDASTHEPLLSGMEDPTEYRNKDILIVEDIVDTGKTITKLLNYLKSLSTRSVKVASLLVKRTPDGIGYRPEFIGFEVPNRFVVGYALDYNEHFRDLHHICVINKMGKQKFSVPSASKSH
;
A
#
# COMPACT_ATOMS: atom_id res chain seq x y z
N MET A 1 -26.33 6.32 -14.01
CA MET A 1 -25.11 6.24 -13.16
C MET A 1 -24.66 4.78 -13.19
N SER A 2 -23.67 4.44 -14.03
CA SER A 2 -23.12 3.08 -14.01
C SER A 2 -22.34 2.91 -12.71
N GLU A 3 -22.71 1.94 -11.91
CA GLU A 3 -21.90 1.48 -10.80
C GLU A 3 -20.49 1.21 -11.33
N MET A 4 -19.51 1.97 -10.85
CA MET A 4 -18.10 1.60 -11.06
C MET A 4 -17.94 0.21 -10.46
N LYS A 5 -17.90 -0.82 -11.31
CA LYS A 5 -17.45 -2.14 -10.90
C LYS A 5 -16.11 -1.94 -10.20
N SER A 6 -16.01 -2.42 -8.96
CA SER A 6 -14.77 -2.56 -8.21
C SER A 6 -13.66 -2.93 -9.20
N SER A 7 -12.61 -2.10 -9.29
CA SER A 7 -11.50 -2.32 -10.24
C SER A 7 -11.05 -3.77 -10.13
N ASP A 8 -11.05 -4.48 -11.27
CA ASP A 8 -10.58 -5.86 -11.33
C ASP A 8 -9.13 -5.91 -10.84
N CYS A 9 -8.89 -6.51 -9.68
CA CYS A 9 -7.55 -6.78 -9.16
C CYS A 9 -7.11 -8.19 -9.55
N ILE A 10 -5.82 -8.46 -9.50
CA ILE A 10 -5.31 -9.82 -9.62
C ILE A 10 -5.54 -10.53 -8.28
N VAL A 11 -6.35 -11.59 -8.29
CA VAL A 11 -6.63 -12.38 -7.10
C VAL A 11 -5.71 -13.59 -7.08
N LEU A 12 -4.95 -13.75 -6.00
CA LEU A 12 -4.16 -14.96 -5.74
C LEU A 12 -4.95 -15.86 -4.80
N ASP A 13 -5.20 -17.10 -5.24
CA ASP A 13 -5.99 -18.07 -4.49
C ASP A 13 -5.31 -18.48 -3.17
N ASP A 14 -6.10 -18.98 -2.22
CA ASP A 14 -5.57 -19.35 -0.89
C ASP A 14 -4.63 -20.56 -0.93
N ASP A 15 -4.78 -21.43 -1.93
CA ASP A 15 -3.94 -22.58 -2.20
C ASP A 15 -2.77 -22.28 -3.15
N PHE A 16 -2.64 -21.03 -3.64
CA PHE A 16 -1.50 -20.66 -4.47
C PHE A 16 -0.19 -20.81 -3.71
N GLY A 17 0.62 -21.77 -4.16
CA GLY A 17 1.90 -22.15 -3.53
C GLY A 17 3.07 -21.22 -3.86
N GLY A 18 2.87 -20.19 -4.70
CA GLY A 18 3.92 -19.29 -5.14
C GLY A 18 4.95 -19.93 -6.08
N TYR A 19 6.06 -19.22 -6.25
CA TYR A 19 7.18 -19.66 -7.09
C TYR A 19 8.40 -19.99 -6.22
N PRO A 20 9.17 -21.05 -6.55
CA PRO A 20 10.40 -21.39 -5.83
C PRO A 20 11.38 -20.21 -5.78
N VAL A 21 11.95 -19.93 -4.60
CA VAL A 21 12.83 -18.75 -4.37
C VAL A 21 14.08 -18.83 -5.26
N GLU A 22 14.61 -20.03 -5.50
CA GLU A 22 15.80 -20.29 -6.31
C GLU A 22 15.68 -19.88 -7.78
N HIS A 23 14.47 -19.62 -8.26
CA HIS A 23 14.24 -19.10 -9.62
C HIS A 23 14.40 -17.60 -9.73
N PHE A 24 14.68 -16.90 -8.62
CA PHE A 24 14.76 -15.44 -8.57
C PHE A 24 16.05 -14.95 -7.94
N CYS A 25 16.48 -13.76 -8.32
CA CYS A 25 17.61 -13.09 -7.68
C CYS A 25 17.15 -12.51 -6.34
N THR A 26 17.49 -13.17 -5.26
CA THR A 26 17.29 -12.70 -3.88
C THR A 26 18.64 -12.40 -3.23
N SER A 27 18.63 -11.58 -2.17
CA SER A 27 19.86 -11.32 -1.41
C SER A 27 20.25 -12.57 -0.62
N PRO A 28 21.52 -13.03 -0.66
CA PRO A 28 22.01 -14.15 0.15
C PRO A 28 21.76 -13.99 1.65
N ARG A 29 21.57 -12.75 2.12
CA ARG A 29 21.19 -12.43 3.49
C ARG A 29 19.91 -13.14 3.94
N TYR A 30 19.02 -13.47 3.01
CA TYR A 30 17.71 -14.05 3.27
C TYR A 30 17.58 -15.51 2.82
N ASP A 31 18.69 -16.16 2.45
CA ASP A 31 18.69 -17.56 2.07
C ASP A 31 18.19 -18.46 3.21
N GLY A 32 17.23 -19.31 2.89
CA GLY A 32 16.59 -20.21 3.85
C GLY A 32 15.54 -19.56 4.76
N TYR A 33 15.24 -18.25 4.61
CA TYR A 33 14.27 -17.53 5.45
C TYR A 33 12.96 -17.19 4.75
N LEU A 34 12.84 -17.51 3.47
CA LEU A 34 11.64 -17.33 2.66
C LEU A 34 11.02 -18.68 2.32
N ASP A 35 9.68 -18.76 2.28
CA ASP A 35 8.97 -19.95 1.81
C ASP A 35 8.95 -19.97 0.27
N TYR A 36 8.50 -18.88 -0.34
CA TYR A 36 8.37 -18.73 -1.79
C TYR A 36 8.21 -17.27 -2.19
N VAL A 37 8.40 -16.99 -3.47
CA VAL A 37 8.03 -15.71 -4.08
C VAL A 37 6.54 -15.74 -4.39
N LEU A 38 5.78 -14.87 -3.73
CA LEU A 38 4.32 -14.76 -3.94
C LEU A 38 4.02 -13.97 -5.21
N ILE A 39 4.67 -12.79 -5.37
CA ILE A 39 4.47 -11.91 -6.53
C ILE A 39 5.84 -11.47 -7.05
N PRO A 40 6.23 -11.93 -8.26
CA PRO A 40 7.43 -11.48 -8.92
C PRO A 40 7.40 -9.98 -9.26
N ASN A 41 8.55 -9.32 -9.23
CA ASN A 41 8.64 -7.88 -9.50
C ASN A 41 8.11 -7.49 -10.89
N GLY A 42 8.34 -8.32 -11.91
CA GLY A 42 7.79 -8.09 -13.25
C GLY A 42 6.27 -8.00 -13.26
N MET A 43 5.59 -8.89 -12.50
CA MET A 43 4.14 -8.87 -12.37
C MET A 43 3.65 -7.61 -11.63
N ILE A 44 4.40 -7.15 -10.61
CA ILE A 44 4.10 -5.89 -9.92
C ILE A 44 4.15 -4.73 -10.92
N LYS A 45 5.22 -4.63 -11.70
CA LYS A 45 5.41 -3.54 -12.66
C LYS A 45 4.30 -3.50 -13.71
N ASP A 46 3.95 -4.63 -14.30
CA ASP A 46 2.86 -4.74 -15.27
C ASP A 46 1.52 -4.32 -14.66
N ARG A 47 1.21 -4.81 -13.43
CA ARG A 47 -0.02 -4.41 -12.75
C ARG A 47 -0.07 -2.91 -12.45
N LEU A 48 1.06 -2.29 -12.10
CA LEU A 48 1.14 -0.86 -11.85
C LEU A 48 0.87 -0.02 -13.10
N GLU A 49 1.27 -0.48 -14.27
CA GLU A 49 0.91 0.19 -15.54
C GLU A 49 -0.60 0.23 -15.73
N LYS A 50 -1.29 -0.91 -15.50
CA LYS A 50 -2.76 -0.95 -15.56
C LYS A 50 -3.41 -0.07 -14.50
N MET A 51 -2.91 -0.10 -13.26
CA MET A 51 -3.42 0.74 -12.18
C MET A 51 -3.25 2.23 -12.49
N SER A 52 -2.12 2.64 -13.05
CA SER A 52 -1.86 4.03 -13.46
C SER A 52 -2.88 4.50 -14.49
N LEU A 53 -3.22 3.67 -15.47
CA LEU A 53 -4.24 3.94 -16.45
C LEU A 53 -5.63 4.13 -15.81
N ASP A 54 -6.00 3.25 -14.86
CA ASP A 54 -7.29 3.30 -14.18
C ASP A 54 -7.41 4.54 -13.29
N ILE A 55 -6.33 4.90 -12.58
CA ILE A 55 -6.25 6.09 -11.74
C ILE A 55 -6.41 7.35 -12.61
N VAL A 56 -5.64 7.50 -13.67
CA VAL A 56 -5.75 8.67 -14.57
C VAL A 56 -7.17 8.78 -15.12
N ASN A 57 -7.77 7.68 -15.62
CA ASN A 57 -9.15 7.66 -16.09
C ASN A 57 -10.14 8.17 -15.04
N ALA A 58 -10.00 7.71 -13.78
CA ALA A 58 -10.93 8.06 -12.71
C ALA A 58 -10.82 9.54 -12.31
N TYR A 59 -9.62 10.12 -12.32
CA TYR A 59 -9.42 11.53 -12.01
C TYR A 59 -9.80 12.45 -13.16
N GLU A 60 -9.55 12.07 -14.40
CA GLU A 60 -10.06 12.78 -15.60
C GLU A 60 -11.59 12.80 -15.60
N ALA A 61 -12.24 11.66 -15.38
CA ALA A 61 -13.70 11.57 -15.32
C ALA A 61 -14.33 12.44 -14.22
N SER A 62 -13.60 12.68 -13.11
CA SER A 62 -14.03 13.58 -12.03
C SER A 62 -13.62 15.04 -12.26
N ASN A 63 -13.04 15.40 -13.41
CA ASN A 63 -12.50 16.72 -13.72
C ASN A 63 -11.51 17.23 -12.66
N ALA A 64 -10.66 16.34 -12.16
CA ALA A 64 -9.59 16.70 -11.23
C ALA A 64 -8.58 17.65 -11.90
N LYS A 65 -8.19 18.72 -11.20
CA LYS A 65 -7.22 19.69 -11.71
C LYS A 65 -5.79 19.30 -11.36
N SER A 66 -5.62 18.56 -10.29
CA SER A 66 -4.34 18.03 -9.80
C SER A 66 -4.61 16.87 -8.86
N ILE A 67 -3.60 16.06 -8.55
CA ILE A 67 -3.69 14.94 -7.59
C ILE A 67 -2.60 15.12 -6.54
N THR A 68 -2.97 15.03 -5.26
CA THR A 68 -2.01 14.89 -4.16
C THR A 68 -1.85 13.42 -3.83
N LEU A 69 -0.67 12.86 -4.09
CA LEU A 69 -0.31 11.48 -3.78
C LEU A 69 0.19 11.43 -2.34
N MET A 70 -0.57 10.84 -1.44
CA MET A 70 -0.26 10.76 -0.02
C MET A 70 0.24 9.35 0.32
N CYS A 71 1.55 9.20 0.49
CA CYS A 71 2.20 7.92 0.80
C CYS A 71 2.16 7.63 2.29
N VAL A 72 1.67 6.45 2.65
CA VAL A 72 1.74 5.97 4.04
C VAL A 72 3.09 5.29 4.27
N LEU A 73 3.91 5.90 5.14
CA LEU A 73 5.24 5.39 5.46
C LEU A 73 5.19 4.33 6.58
N LYS A 74 6.10 3.30 6.56
CA LYS A 74 7.28 3.25 5.68
C LYS A 74 7.04 2.40 4.42
N GLY A 75 6.17 1.41 4.46
CA GLY A 75 6.05 0.38 3.42
C GLY A 75 5.65 0.91 2.03
N GLY A 76 4.85 1.97 1.98
CA GLY A 76 4.32 2.51 0.73
C GLY A 76 5.33 3.20 -0.21
N PHE A 77 6.58 3.50 0.24
CA PHE A 77 7.48 4.36 -0.52
C PHE A 77 7.87 3.78 -1.90
N LYS A 78 8.12 2.48 -1.99
CA LYS A 78 8.53 1.84 -3.25
C LYS A 78 7.37 1.75 -4.23
N PHE A 79 6.19 1.43 -3.70
CA PHE A 79 4.96 1.44 -4.48
C PHE A 79 4.66 2.85 -5.00
N LEU A 80 4.77 3.88 -4.16
CA LEU A 80 4.59 5.28 -4.60
C LEU A 80 5.55 5.64 -5.73
N ALA A 81 6.85 5.36 -5.60
CA ALA A 81 7.83 5.72 -6.61
C ALA A 81 7.50 5.09 -7.98
N ASP A 82 7.23 3.80 -7.99
CA ASP A 82 6.87 3.09 -9.21
C ASP A 82 5.50 3.55 -9.78
N LEU A 83 4.56 3.90 -8.91
CA LEU A 83 3.24 4.39 -9.32
C LEU A 83 3.35 5.79 -9.94
N VAL A 84 4.16 6.69 -9.37
CA VAL A 84 4.41 8.04 -9.93
C VAL A 84 4.97 7.93 -11.34
N ASP A 85 5.99 7.08 -11.54
CA ASP A 85 6.55 6.83 -12.88
C ASP A 85 5.48 6.34 -13.87
N GLY A 86 4.60 5.46 -13.42
CA GLY A 86 3.48 4.95 -14.24
C GLY A 86 2.46 6.03 -14.58
N LEU A 87 2.07 6.83 -13.60
CA LEU A 87 1.13 7.95 -13.78
C LEU A 87 1.70 9.00 -14.74
N GLU A 88 2.96 9.40 -14.57
CA GLU A 88 3.64 10.35 -15.46
C GLU A 88 3.70 9.86 -16.90
N ARG A 89 4.06 8.58 -17.10
CA ARG A 89 4.06 7.97 -18.45
C ARG A 89 2.66 8.00 -19.06
N THR A 90 1.63 7.68 -18.28
CA THR A 90 0.24 7.63 -18.74
C THR A 90 -0.26 9.03 -19.13
N VAL A 91 -0.04 10.02 -18.27
CA VAL A 91 -0.42 11.42 -18.52
C VAL A 91 0.28 11.96 -19.78
N ARG A 92 1.60 11.71 -19.90
CA ARG A 92 2.38 12.12 -21.08
C ARG A 92 1.90 11.45 -22.36
N ALA A 93 1.63 10.15 -22.34
CA ALA A 93 1.15 9.39 -23.50
C ALA A 93 -0.22 9.90 -24.00
N ARG A 94 -1.04 10.43 -23.10
CA ARG A 94 -2.36 10.99 -23.44
C ARG A 94 -2.33 12.46 -23.84
N GLY A 95 -1.22 13.14 -23.64
CA GLY A 95 -1.13 14.58 -23.82
C GLY A 95 -2.01 15.39 -22.87
N THR A 96 -2.37 14.82 -21.73
CA THR A 96 -3.17 15.51 -20.69
C THR A 96 -2.27 16.24 -19.73
N VAL A 97 -2.85 17.24 -19.03
CA VAL A 97 -2.15 18.01 -17.99
C VAL A 97 -2.79 17.66 -16.65
N MET A 98 -2.04 16.91 -15.82
CA MET A 98 -2.48 16.52 -14.47
C MET A 98 -1.33 16.69 -13.50
N PRO A 99 -1.15 17.90 -12.92
CA PRO A 99 -0.12 18.16 -11.93
C PRO A 99 -0.26 17.20 -10.73
N MET A 100 0.86 16.68 -10.25
CA MET A 100 0.92 15.77 -9.11
C MET A 100 1.85 16.34 -8.04
N SER A 101 1.41 16.34 -6.78
CA SER A 101 2.25 16.59 -5.61
C SER A 101 2.38 15.31 -4.79
N VAL A 102 3.48 15.17 -4.06
CA VAL A 102 3.75 14.01 -3.21
C VAL A 102 3.87 14.47 -1.77
N GLU A 103 3.13 13.78 -0.90
CA GLU A 103 3.13 13.98 0.54
C GLU A 103 3.42 12.67 1.25
N PHE A 104 4.07 12.74 2.42
CA PHE A 104 4.40 11.57 3.22
C PHE A 104 3.76 11.66 4.59
N VAL A 105 3.02 10.61 4.97
CA VAL A 105 2.39 10.55 6.29
C VAL A 105 2.78 9.27 7.01
N ARG A 106 2.86 9.34 8.35
CA ARG A 106 2.95 8.15 9.20
C ARG A 106 1.72 8.08 10.06
N VAL A 107 1.05 6.94 10.00
CA VAL A 107 -0.09 6.64 10.86
C VAL A 107 0.39 5.75 12.00
N LYS A 108 0.41 6.26 13.24
CA LYS A 108 0.70 5.43 14.41
C LYS A 108 -0.60 4.82 14.92
N SER A 109 -0.67 3.49 14.91
CA SER A 109 -1.72 2.77 15.65
C SER A 109 -1.34 2.79 17.13
N TYR A 110 -2.21 3.33 17.99
CA TYR A 110 -2.02 3.25 19.44
C TYR A 110 -2.20 1.80 19.92
N VAL A 111 -1.20 1.32 20.65
CA VAL A 111 -1.34 0.20 21.58
C VAL A 111 -1.64 0.82 22.94
N ASN A 112 -2.87 0.77 23.37
CA ASN A 112 -3.50 1.13 24.64
C ASN A 112 -4.55 2.24 24.55
N ASP A 113 -5.72 1.91 25.09
CA ASP A 113 -6.90 2.72 25.34
C ASP A 113 -6.60 4.07 25.96
N ALA A 114 -6.56 5.13 25.17
CA ALA A 114 -6.89 6.45 25.61
C ALA A 114 -7.53 7.18 24.42
N SER A 115 -8.78 7.49 24.57
CA SER A 115 -9.69 8.09 23.62
C SER A 115 -9.26 9.50 23.21
N THR A 116 -8.40 9.60 22.19
CA THR A 116 -8.35 10.78 21.35
C THR A 116 -8.84 10.36 19.98
N HIS A 117 -9.89 11.02 19.48
CA HIS A 117 -10.56 10.71 18.21
C HIS A 117 -9.67 10.95 16.97
N GLU A 118 -8.47 11.47 17.13
CA GLU A 118 -7.56 11.77 16.04
C GLU A 118 -6.44 10.71 15.96
N PRO A 119 -6.20 10.13 14.77
CA PRO A 119 -5.01 9.31 14.56
C PRO A 119 -3.78 10.18 14.80
N LEU A 120 -2.76 9.66 15.50
CA LEU A 120 -1.49 10.37 15.60
C LEU A 120 -0.83 10.34 14.21
N LEU A 121 -1.10 11.38 13.42
CA LEU A 121 -0.53 11.58 12.11
C LEU A 121 0.72 12.44 12.26
N SER A 122 1.83 12.00 11.73
CA SER A 122 3.02 12.83 11.56
C SER A 122 3.31 13.01 10.07
N GLY A 123 3.73 14.22 9.68
CA GLY A 123 3.98 14.59 8.28
C GLY A 123 2.85 15.43 7.65
N MET A 124 1.83 15.81 8.43
CA MET A 124 0.81 16.77 8.01
C MET A 124 0.98 18.03 8.87
N GLU A 125 1.83 18.96 8.42
CA GLU A 125 2.15 20.17 9.21
C GLU A 125 0.99 21.16 9.24
N ASP A 126 0.36 21.41 8.10
CA ASP A 126 -0.82 22.28 8.00
C ASP A 126 -2.00 21.53 7.36
N PRO A 127 -2.98 21.06 8.17
CA PRO A 127 -4.17 20.41 7.66
C PRO A 127 -5.02 21.24 6.71
N THR A 128 -4.92 22.57 6.75
CA THR A 128 -5.72 23.46 5.90
C THR A 128 -5.30 23.41 4.43
N GLU A 129 -4.07 22.97 4.14
CA GLU A 129 -3.56 22.80 2.79
C GLU A 129 -4.29 21.71 1.99
N TYR A 130 -4.98 20.78 2.68
CA TYR A 130 -5.71 19.69 2.03
C TYR A 130 -7.14 20.05 1.62
N ARG A 131 -7.62 21.25 1.99
CA ARG A 131 -8.96 21.72 1.62
C ARG A 131 -9.10 21.79 0.10
N ASN A 132 -10.21 21.27 -0.42
CA ASN A 132 -10.55 21.20 -1.84
C ASN A 132 -9.54 20.45 -2.73
N LYS A 133 -8.56 19.73 -2.16
CA LYS A 133 -7.64 18.88 -2.92
C LYS A 133 -8.25 17.52 -3.25
N ASP A 134 -7.84 16.95 -4.36
CA ASP A 134 -8.04 15.56 -4.70
C ASP A 134 -6.86 14.76 -4.18
N ILE A 135 -7.11 13.83 -3.28
CA ILE A 135 -6.07 13.04 -2.62
C ILE A 135 -6.17 11.58 -3.08
N LEU A 136 -5.02 11.01 -3.45
CA LEU A 136 -4.84 9.58 -3.61
C LEU A 136 -3.91 9.07 -2.53
N ILE A 137 -4.45 8.33 -1.55
CA ILE A 137 -3.63 7.65 -0.56
C ILE A 137 -2.97 6.46 -1.24
N VAL A 138 -1.66 6.31 -1.03
CA VAL A 138 -0.83 5.23 -1.57
C VAL A 138 -0.36 4.37 -0.39
N GLU A 139 -0.89 3.14 -0.32
CA GLU A 139 -0.68 2.18 0.77
C GLU A 139 -0.06 0.90 0.21
N ASP A 140 0.92 0.33 0.89
CA ASP A 140 1.51 -0.95 0.51
C ASP A 140 0.55 -2.13 0.70
N ILE A 141 -0.10 -2.19 1.86
CA ILE A 141 -1.01 -3.28 2.19
C ILE A 141 -2.18 -2.83 3.07
N VAL A 142 -3.38 -3.14 2.64
CA VAL A 142 -4.57 -3.10 3.50
C VAL A 142 -4.78 -4.48 4.10
N ASP A 143 -4.45 -4.62 5.38
CA ASP A 143 -4.68 -5.85 6.15
C ASP A 143 -6.10 -5.86 6.73
N THR A 144 -6.32 -5.33 7.94
CA THR A 144 -7.66 -5.26 8.54
C THR A 144 -8.50 -4.09 8.05
N GLY A 145 -7.90 -3.09 7.43
CA GLY A 145 -8.56 -1.86 6.97
C GLY A 145 -8.78 -0.79 8.06
N LYS A 146 -8.49 -1.10 9.32
CA LYS A 146 -8.73 -0.16 10.44
C LYS A 146 -7.91 1.12 10.33
N THR A 147 -6.64 1.01 9.98
CA THR A 147 -5.71 2.16 9.87
C THR A 147 -6.13 3.10 8.76
N ILE A 148 -6.36 2.54 7.57
CA ILE A 148 -6.73 3.32 6.39
C ILE A 148 -8.08 4.02 6.57
N THR A 149 -9.05 3.37 7.22
CA THR A 149 -10.37 3.96 7.51
C THR A 149 -10.25 5.17 8.45
N LYS A 150 -9.39 5.12 9.46
CA LYS A 150 -9.11 6.27 10.33
C LYS A 150 -8.52 7.43 9.55
N LEU A 151 -7.53 7.18 8.69
CA LEU A 151 -6.93 8.21 7.84
C LEU A 151 -7.95 8.82 6.88
N LEU A 152 -8.79 8.00 6.24
CA LEU A 152 -9.86 8.46 5.35
C LEU A 152 -10.84 9.39 6.07
N ASN A 153 -11.30 9.01 7.26
CA ASN A 153 -12.23 9.81 8.04
C ASN A 153 -11.62 11.16 8.45
N TYR A 154 -10.35 11.15 8.85
CA TYR A 154 -9.62 12.37 9.15
C TYR A 154 -9.52 13.28 7.93
N LEU A 155 -9.05 12.79 6.78
CA LEU A 155 -8.92 13.59 5.57
C LEU A 155 -10.28 14.16 5.10
N LYS A 156 -11.34 13.38 5.18
CA LYS A 156 -12.71 13.86 4.87
C LYS A 156 -13.14 15.01 5.77
N SER A 157 -12.74 15.01 7.06
CA SER A 157 -13.05 16.11 7.99
C SER A 157 -12.35 17.42 7.63
N LEU A 158 -11.28 17.38 6.84
CA LEU A 158 -10.54 18.57 6.37
C LEU A 158 -11.19 19.24 5.15
N SER A 159 -12.40 18.85 4.76
CA SER A 159 -13.10 19.38 3.58
C SER A 159 -12.30 19.21 2.28
N THR A 160 -11.66 18.06 2.11
CA THR A 160 -11.03 17.66 0.85
C THR A 160 -12.07 17.51 -0.26
N ARG A 161 -11.70 17.72 -1.54
CA ARG A 161 -12.62 17.53 -2.66
C ARG A 161 -12.92 16.06 -2.90
N SER A 162 -11.90 15.22 -2.90
CA SER A 162 -12.05 13.75 -2.95
C SER A 162 -10.87 13.07 -2.26
N VAL A 163 -11.13 11.88 -1.71
CA VAL A 163 -10.08 11.00 -1.20
C VAL A 163 -10.35 9.60 -1.75
N LYS A 164 -9.37 9.06 -2.47
CA LYS A 164 -9.36 7.68 -2.97
C LYS A 164 -8.14 6.95 -2.44
N VAL A 165 -8.14 5.63 -2.50
CA VAL A 165 -7.03 4.79 -2.05
C VAL A 165 -6.55 3.88 -3.17
N ALA A 166 -5.24 3.89 -3.40
CA ALA A 166 -4.54 2.88 -4.16
C ALA A 166 -3.76 2.00 -3.17
N SER A 167 -4.05 0.71 -3.13
CA SER A 167 -3.31 -0.25 -2.34
C SER A 167 -2.66 -1.29 -3.24
N LEU A 168 -1.37 -1.55 -3.02
CA LEU A 168 -0.70 -2.60 -3.78
C LEU A 168 -1.27 -3.96 -3.41
N LEU A 169 -1.47 -4.20 -2.11
CA LEU A 169 -2.03 -5.45 -1.60
C LEU A 169 -3.30 -5.22 -0.78
N VAL A 170 -4.26 -6.10 -0.94
CA VAL A 170 -5.39 -6.28 0.00
C VAL A 170 -5.35 -7.71 0.50
N LYS A 171 -5.26 -7.90 1.81
CA LYS A 171 -5.20 -9.22 2.41
C LYS A 171 -6.60 -9.74 2.75
N ARG A 172 -6.87 -11.00 2.38
CA ARG A 172 -8.06 -11.70 2.86
C ARG A 172 -7.83 -12.16 4.30
N THR A 173 -8.28 -11.35 5.26
CA THR A 173 -8.17 -11.67 6.68
C THR A 173 -9.55 -11.73 7.34
N PRO A 174 -9.81 -12.68 8.25
CA PRO A 174 -11.07 -12.75 8.98
C PRO A 174 -11.30 -11.56 9.90
N ASP A 175 -10.23 -10.87 10.32
CA ASP A 175 -10.30 -9.68 11.19
C ASP A 175 -10.55 -8.37 10.42
N GLY A 176 -10.77 -8.47 9.12
CA GLY A 176 -11.02 -7.33 8.23
C GLY A 176 -12.37 -6.67 8.50
N ILE A 177 -12.41 -5.33 8.45
CA ILE A 177 -13.65 -4.54 8.60
C ILE A 177 -14.44 -4.40 7.29
N GLY A 178 -14.07 -5.12 6.24
CA GLY A 178 -14.71 -5.07 4.92
C GLY A 178 -14.37 -3.84 4.08
N TYR A 179 -13.34 -3.07 4.45
CA TYR A 179 -12.90 -1.95 3.65
C TYR A 179 -12.20 -2.43 2.35
N ARG A 180 -12.59 -1.84 1.22
CA ARG A 180 -11.99 -2.13 -0.08
C ARG A 180 -11.55 -0.83 -0.77
N PRO A 181 -10.26 -0.69 -1.12
CA PRO A 181 -9.73 0.46 -1.87
C PRO A 181 -10.36 0.58 -3.27
N GLU A 182 -10.33 1.81 -3.83
CA GLU A 182 -10.78 2.07 -5.20
C GLU A 182 -9.84 1.46 -6.24
N PHE A 183 -8.54 1.43 -5.95
CA PHE A 183 -7.54 0.85 -6.84
C PHE A 183 -6.73 -0.19 -6.09
N ILE A 184 -6.77 -1.44 -6.56
CA ILE A 184 -6.12 -2.57 -5.92
C ILE A 184 -5.17 -3.23 -6.90
N GLY A 185 -3.93 -3.45 -6.49
CA GLY A 185 -2.98 -4.24 -7.26
C GLY A 185 -3.35 -5.72 -7.22
N PHE A 186 -3.23 -6.30 -6.04
CA PHE A 186 -3.43 -7.73 -5.82
C PHE A 186 -4.27 -7.97 -4.56
N GLU A 187 -5.14 -8.95 -4.63
CA GLU A 187 -5.79 -9.52 -3.46
C GLU A 187 -5.06 -10.83 -3.10
N VAL A 188 -4.58 -10.90 -1.86
CA VAL A 188 -3.67 -11.97 -1.43
C VAL A 188 -4.22 -12.75 -0.25
N PRO A 189 -3.84 -14.04 -0.09
CA PRO A 189 -4.20 -14.85 1.05
C PRO A 189 -3.62 -14.29 2.36
N ASN A 190 -4.17 -14.74 3.50
CA ASN A 190 -3.69 -14.35 4.83
C ASN A 190 -2.33 -14.99 5.15
N ARG A 191 -1.28 -14.51 4.47
CA ARG A 191 0.12 -14.88 4.69
C ARG A 191 0.89 -13.69 5.22
N PHE A 192 2.01 -13.93 5.89
CA PHE A 192 2.91 -12.85 6.25
C PHE A 192 3.87 -12.58 5.10
N VAL A 193 3.67 -11.45 4.44
CA VAL A 193 4.41 -11.06 3.24
C VAL A 193 5.48 -10.03 3.57
N VAL A 194 6.61 -10.12 2.86
CA VAL A 194 7.79 -9.24 2.99
C VAL A 194 8.35 -8.92 1.60
N GLY A 195 9.19 -7.93 1.52
CA GLY A 195 9.79 -7.50 0.25
C GLY A 195 9.00 -6.40 -0.45
N TYR A 196 9.60 -5.77 -1.45
CA TYR A 196 9.05 -4.59 -2.13
C TYR A 196 8.68 -3.47 -1.13
N ALA A 197 9.57 -3.21 -0.17
CA ALA A 197 9.46 -2.33 0.98
C ALA A 197 8.61 -2.84 2.15
N LEU A 198 7.83 -3.89 2.00
CA LEU A 198 7.22 -4.60 3.13
C LEU A 198 8.29 -5.24 4.00
N ASP A 199 8.11 -5.20 5.33
CA ASP A 199 9.12 -5.68 6.28
C ASP A 199 8.61 -6.69 7.31
N TYR A 200 9.59 -7.29 7.93
CA TYR A 200 9.46 -7.93 9.23
C TYR A 200 10.54 -7.40 10.15
N ASN A 201 10.18 -6.60 11.15
CA ASN A 201 11.11 -5.94 12.09
C ASN A 201 12.26 -5.18 11.38
N GLU A 202 11.93 -4.34 10.40
CA GLU A 202 12.84 -3.55 9.55
C GLU A 202 13.75 -4.36 8.61
N HIS A 203 13.55 -5.68 8.50
CA HIS A 203 14.25 -6.54 7.56
C HIS A 203 13.40 -6.79 6.31
N PHE A 204 14.03 -7.27 5.23
CA PHE A 204 13.42 -7.68 3.95
C PHE A 204 12.91 -6.55 3.03
N ARG A 205 12.93 -5.27 3.42
CA ARG A 205 12.45 -4.15 2.58
C ARG A 205 13.21 -4.03 1.26
N ASP A 206 14.46 -4.51 1.23
CA ASP A 206 15.38 -4.48 0.09
C ASP A 206 15.10 -5.57 -0.97
N LEU A 207 14.28 -6.56 -0.68
CA LEU A 207 13.86 -7.54 -1.68
C LEU A 207 13.05 -6.88 -2.80
N HIS A 208 13.29 -7.32 -4.05
CA HIS A 208 12.57 -6.80 -5.21
C HIS A 208 11.17 -7.40 -5.39
N HIS A 209 11.00 -8.65 -4.97
CA HIS A 209 9.77 -9.41 -5.06
C HIS A 209 8.97 -9.30 -3.76
N ILE A 210 7.67 -9.61 -3.82
CA ILE A 210 6.88 -9.87 -2.61
C ILE A 210 6.98 -11.37 -2.33
N CYS A 211 7.48 -11.72 -1.16
CA CYS A 211 7.75 -13.08 -0.72
C CYS A 211 6.98 -13.40 0.55
N VAL A 212 6.79 -14.68 0.83
CA VAL A 212 6.27 -15.17 2.13
C VAL A 212 7.44 -15.55 3.01
N ILE A 213 7.50 -14.99 4.22
CA ILE A 213 8.52 -15.33 5.23
C ILE A 213 8.17 -16.65 5.90
N ASN A 214 9.15 -17.54 6.06
CA ASN A 214 8.98 -18.82 6.75
C ASN A 214 9.17 -18.72 8.28
N LYS A 215 8.99 -19.84 8.98
CA LYS A 215 9.13 -19.89 10.45
C LYS A 215 10.56 -19.57 10.91
N MET A 216 11.58 -20.03 10.20
CA MET A 216 12.98 -19.74 10.52
C MET A 216 13.29 -18.25 10.35
N GLY A 217 12.78 -17.62 9.29
CA GLY A 217 12.88 -16.18 9.09
C GLY A 217 12.23 -15.39 10.20
N LYS A 218 11.02 -15.75 10.61
CA LYS A 218 10.34 -15.12 11.74
C LYS A 218 11.14 -15.25 13.05
N GLN A 219 11.74 -16.40 13.32
CA GLN A 219 12.57 -16.61 14.50
C GLN A 219 13.87 -15.79 14.44
N LYS A 220 14.57 -15.85 13.32
CA LYS A 220 15.86 -15.18 13.12
C LYS A 220 15.77 -13.66 13.27
N PHE A 221 14.73 -13.07 12.73
CA PHE A 221 14.53 -11.62 12.70
C PHE A 221 13.51 -11.11 13.72
N SER A 222 13.14 -11.95 14.70
CA SER A 222 12.30 -11.52 15.82
C SER A 222 13.02 -10.51 16.70
N VAL A 223 12.29 -9.51 17.20
CA VAL A 223 12.78 -8.62 18.25
C VAL A 223 12.65 -9.38 19.58
N PRO A 224 13.70 -9.45 20.43
CA PRO A 224 13.55 -10.00 21.77
C PRO A 224 12.40 -9.29 22.49
N SER A 225 11.47 -10.05 23.07
CA SER A 225 10.46 -9.46 23.95
C SER A 225 11.20 -8.69 25.03
N ALA A 226 10.99 -7.37 25.10
CA ALA A 226 11.51 -6.58 26.21
C ALA A 226 11.09 -7.29 27.50
N SER A 227 12.06 -7.82 28.24
CA SER A 227 11.84 -8.39 29.55
C SER A 227 11.09 -7.34 30.36
N LYS A 228 9.86 -7.64 30.76
CA LYS A 228 9.15 -6.85 31.76
C LYS A 228 10.04 -6.90 33.02
N SER A 229 10.86 -5.88 33.17
CA SER A 229 11.50 -5.61 34.49
C SER A 229 10.35 -5.24 35.42
N HIS A 230 10.18 -6.11 36.40
CA HIS A 230 9.28 -5.93 37.53
C HIS A 230 9.70 -4.74 38.39
#